data_e2679a0d8b2dc10cac607a0408b74969
#
_entry.id   e2679a0d8b2dc10cac607a0408b74969
#
_cell.length_a   1.000
_cell.length_b   1.000
_cell.length_c   1.000
_cell.angle_alpha   90.00
_cell.angle_beta   90.00
_cell.angle_gamma   90.00
#
_symmetry.space_group_name_H-M   'P 1'
#
loop_
_entity.id
_entity.type
_entity.pdbx_description
1 polymer ?
#
loop_
_entity_poly.entity_id
_entity_poly.type
_entity_poly.pdbx_seq_one_letter_code
_entity_poly.pdbx_strand_id
1 'polypeptide(L)'
;REALIENIHRSQLNALEEAAAYSQLLTDFNCTHDELAAKLGRSRPLISNTIRLMNLPPSVQQKLASGVLSAGHARALLGLSDAGSIEKLAARIVSEGLSVRATEEIISAGAPKGQSAKKPKGAKSASPELQEIADQIGDALDTRVTIQGSAKKGTIVIEFAGSQDLQRITKAIKN
;
A
#
# COMPACT_ATOMS: atom_id res chain seq x y z
N ARG A 1 -9.91 -10.48 -28.54
CA ARG A 1 -10.00 -9.33 -27.61
C ARG A 1 -10.81 -9.69 -26.36
N GLU A 2 -11.99 -10.28 -26.49
CA GLU A 2 -12.80 -10.79 -25.36
C GLU A 2 -12.11 -11.94 -24.61
N ALA A 3 -11.42 -12.82 -25.31
CA ALA A 3 -10.66 -13.92 -24.72
C ALA A 3 -9.51 -13.46 -23.79
N LEU A 4 -8.94 -12.26 -24.00
CA LEU A 4 -7.90 -11.70 -23.15
C LEU A 4 -8.49 -11.21 -21.81
N ILE A 5 -9.66 -10.60 -21.87
CA ILE A 5 -10.40 -10.15 -20.67
C ILE A 5 -10.86 -11.37 -19.85
N GLU A 6 -11.35 -12.41 -20.50
CA GLU A 6 -11.71 -13.69 -19.86
C GLU A 6 -10.50 -14.33 -19.17
N ASN A 7 -9.33 -14.29 -19.79
CA ASN A 7 -8.10 -14.88 -19.26
C ASN A 7 -7.60 -14.15 -17.99
N ILE A 8 -7.82 -12.83 -17.86
CA ILE A 8 -7.49 -12.04 -16.66
C ILE A 8 -8.38 -12.42 -15.48
N HIS A 9 -9.59 -12.91 -15.71
CA HIS A 9 -10.50 -13.39 -14.66
C HIS A 9 -10.18 -14.82 -14.21
N ARG A 10 -9.27 -15.53 -14.88
CA ARG A 10 -8.76 -16.82 -14.42
C ARG A 10 -7.81 -16.58 -13.26
N SER A 11 -8.15 -17.12 -12.08
CA SER A 11 -7.51 -16.95 -10.78
C SER A 11 -6.08 -17.52 -10.66
N GLN A 12 -5.30 -17.61 -11.73
CA GLN A 12 -3.96 -18.23 -11.76
C GLN A 12 -2.85 -17.41 -12.42
N LEU A 13 -3.14 -16.16 -12.81
CA LEU A 13 -2.08 -15.28 -13.33
C LEU A 13 -1.17 -14.81 -12.20
N ASN A 14 0.14 -14.89 -12.40
CA ASN A 14 1.07 -14.24 -11.49
C ASN A 14 1.03 -12.71 -11.70
N ALA A 15 1.56 -11.94 -10.74
CA ALA A 15 1.48 -10.48 -10.76
C ALA A 15 2.15 -9.83 -11.99
N LEU A 16 3.15 -10.48 -12.59
CA LEU A 16 3.82 -10.00 -13.80
C LEU A 16 3.02 -10.32 -15.06
N GLU A 17 2.38 -11.49 -15.12
CA GLU A 17 1.48 -11.84 -16.21
C GLU A 17 0.26 -10.90 -16.24
N GLU A 18 -0.27 -10.57 -15.06
CA GLU A 18 -1.33 -9.58 -14.92
C GLU A 18 -0.85 -8.19 -15.38
N ALA A 19 0.37 -7.79 -15.02
CA ALA A 19 0.97 -6.53 -15.46
C ALA A 19 1.14 -6.46 -16.98
N ALA A 20 1.63 -7.53 -17.60
CA ALA A 20 1.78 -7.63 -19.04
C ALA A 20 0.43 -7.59 -19.76
N ALA A 21 -0.59 -8.30 -19.24
CA ALA A 21 -1.94 -8.29 -19.78
C ALA A 21 -2.58 -6.90 -19.73
N TYR A 22 -2.43 -6.17 -18.60
CA TYR A 22 -2.93 -4.80 -18.51
C TYR A 22 -2.21 -3.86 -19.49
N SER A 23 -0.89 -3.97 -19.61
CA SER A 23 -0.11 -3.18 -20.58
C SER A 23 -0.56 -3.44 -22.01
N GLN A 24 -0.77 -4.71 -22.37
CA GLN A 24 -1.26 -5.10 -23.69
C GLN A 24 -2.66 -4.53 -23.96
N LEU A 25 -3.58 -4.61 -22.99
CA LEU A 25 -4.93 -4.07 -23.12
C LEU A 25 -4.95 -2.55 -23.30
N LEU A 26 -4.10 -1.80 -22.61
CA LEU A 26 -3.98 -0.35 -22.80
C LEU A 26 -3.59 -0.02 -24.24
N THR A 27 -2.66 -0.79 -24.80
CA THR A 27 -2.20 -0.62 -26.19
C THR A 27 -3.28 -1.01 -27.21
N ASP A 28 -3.88 -2.20 -27.03
CA ASP A 28 -4.86 -2.75 -27.98
C ASP A 28 -6.16 -1.97 -28.05
N PHE A 29 -6.60 -1.43 -26.91
CA PHE A 29 -7.81 -0.62 -26.81
C PHE A 29 -7.55 0.88 -26.94
N ASN A 30 -6.29 1.30 -27.01
CA ASN A 30 -5.87 2.72 -27.01
C ASN A 30 -6.63 3.51 -25.94
N CYS A 31 -6.70 2.98 -24.73
CA CYS A 31 -7.47 3.53 -23.63
C CYS A 31 -6.58 3.95 -22.46
N THR A 32 -7.10 4.83 -21.63
CA THR A 32 -6.44 5.28 -20.41
C THR A 32 -6.52 4.24 -19.29
N HIS A 33 -5.68 4.40 -18.25
CA HIS A 33 -5.74 3.55 -17.05
C HIS A 33 -7.10 3.62 -16.35
N ASP A 34 -7.78 4.78 -16.40
CA ASP A 34 -9.10 4.97 -15.82
C ASP A 34 -10.17 4.18 -16.58
N GLU A 35 -10.13 4.24 -17.91
CA GLU A 35 -11.07 3.50 -18.77
C GLU A 35 -10.86 1.99 -18.65
N LEU A 36 -9.60 1.53 -18.59
CA LEU A 36 -9.30 0.12 -18.38
C LEU A 36 -9.78 -0.35 -17.00
N ALA A 37 -9.55 0.45 -15.95
CA ALA A 37 -10.01 0.17 -14.60
C ALA A 37 -11.53 0.02 -14.54
N ALA A 38 -12.27 0.93 -15.17
CA ALA A 38 -13.74 0.87 -15.27
C ALA A 38 -14.22 -0.40 -16.00
N LYS A 39 -13.57 -0.75 -17.13
CA LYS A 39 -13.92 -1.96 -17.92
C LYS A 39 -13.68 -3.26 -17.17
N LEU A 40 -12.63 -3.31 -16.33
CA LEU A 40 -12.26 -4.51 -15.57
C LEU A 40 -12.91 -4.57 -14.18
N GLY A 41 -13.65 -3.53 -13.75
CA GLY A 41 -14.18 -3.42 -12.39
C GLY A 41 -13.08 -3.35 -11.33
N ARG A 42 -11.93 -2.77 -11.68
CA ARG A 42 -10.77 -2.60 -10.81
C ARG A 42 -10.52 -1.13 -10.51
N SER A 43 -9.74 -0.84 -9.48
CA SER A 43 -9.34 0.55 -9.22
C SER A 43 -8.16 0.97 -10.11
N ARG A 44 -8.14 2.24 -10.53
CA ARG A 44 -7.01 2.82 -11.28
C ARG A 44 -5.65 2.62 -10.58
N PRO A 45 -5.52 2.86 -9.26
CA PRO A 45 -4.27 2.61 -8.56
C PRO A 45 -3.80 1.15 -8.65
N LEU A 46 -4.72 0.19 -8.64
CA LEU A 46 -4.39 -1.22 -8.80
C LEU A 46 -3.75 -1.46 -10.18
N ILE A 47 -4.40 -1.02 -11.26
CA ILE A 47 -3.90 -1.16 -12.64
C ILE A 47 -2.50 -0.52 -12.77
N SER A 48 -2.36 0.74 -12.35
CA SER A 48 -1.08 1.46 -12.45
C SER A 48 0.04 0.81 -11.65
N ASN A 49 -0.24 0.36 -10.42
CA ASN A 49 0.75 -0.29 -9.57
C ASN A 49 1.16 -1.66 -10.10
N THR A 50 0.22 -2.41 -10.67
CA THR A 50 0.51 -3.71 -11.29
C THR A 50 1.42 -3.55 -12.51
N ILE A 51 1.10 -2.61 -13.42
CA ILE A 51 1.94 -2.34 -14.61
C ILE A 51 3.35 -1.90 -14.20
N ARG A 52 3.49 -1.10 -13.15
CA ARG A 52 4.80 -0.65 -12.65
C ARG A 52 5.71 -1.80 -12.19
N LEU A 53 5.17 -2.99 -11.87
CA LEU A 53 5.97 -4.17 -11.53
C LEU A 53 6.91 -4.59 -12.66
N MET A 54 6.58 -4.29 -13.91
CA MET A 54 7.42 -4.54 -15.06
C MET A 54 8.70 -3.68 -15.09
N ASN A 55 8.74 -2.58 -14.31
CA ASN A 55 9.92 -1.72 -14.20
C ASN A 55 10.94 -2.20 -13.15
N LEU A 56 10.65 -3.29 -12.45
CA LEU A 56 11.60 -3.88 -11.51
C LEU A 56 12.77 -4.55 -12.25
N PRO A 57 13.96 -4.62 -11.64
CA PRO A 57 15.09 -5.38 -12.21
C PRO A 57 14.70 -6.84 -12.50
N PRO A 58 15.27 -7.45 -13.56
CA PRO A 58 14.91 -8.82 -13.97
C PRO A 58 15.09 -9.86 -12.87
N SER A 59 16.10 -9.72 -12.02
CA SER A 59 16.35 -10.59 -10.88
C SER A 59 15.22 -10.55 -9.84
N VAL A 60 14.58 -9.39 -9.67
CA VAL A 60 13.45 -9.18 -8.76
C VAL A 60 12.15 -9.67 -9.38
N GLN A 61 11.97 -9.43 -10.68
CA GLN A 61 10.85 -9.97 -11.43
C GLN A 61 10.82 -11.51 -11.36
N GLN A 62 11.97 -12.16 -11.50
CA GLN A 62 12.07 -13.62 -11.39
C GLN A 62 11.64 -14.13 -10.00
N LYS A 63 12.04 -13.43 -8.92
CA LYS A 63 11.62 -13.77 -7.56
C LYS A 63 10.11 -13.56 -7.35
N LEU A 64 9.54 -12.55 -7.99
CA LEU A 64 8.10 -12.29 -7.98
C LEU A 64 7.34 -13.37 -8.75
N ALA A 65 7.81 -13.75 -9.95
CA ALA A 65 7.20 -14.79 -10.78
C ALA A 65 7.21 -16.16 -10.09
N SER A 66 8.29 -16.49 -9.37
CA SER A 66 8.42 -17.73 -8.61
C SER A 66 7.65 -17.76 -7.29
N GLY A 67 7.00 -16.65 -6.90
CA GLY A 67 6.26 -16.55 -5.64
C GLY A 67 7.13 -16.41 -4.38
N VAL A 68 8.46 -16.36 -4.53
CA VAL A 68 9.40 -16.13 -3.43
C VAL A 68 9.25 -14.71 -2.87
N LEU A 69 8.90 -13.75 -3.73
CA LEU A 69 8.60 -12.38 -3.38
C LEU A 69 7.11 -12.11 -3.65
N SER A 70 6.39 -11.53 -2.67
CA SER A 70 4.98 -11.17 -2.89
C SER A 70 4.82 -9.89 -3.71
N ALA A 71 3.66 -9.71 -4.35
CA ALA A 71 3.30 -8.47 -5.05
C ALA A 71 3.33 -7.22 -4.12
N GLY A 72 3.06 -7.39 -2.83
CA GLY A 72 3.19 -6.34 -1.83
C GLY A 72 4.62 -5.85 -1.65
N HIS A 73 5.57 -6.79 -1.49
CA HIS A 73 7.00 -6.47 -1.42
C HIS A 73 7.50 -5.81 -2.71
N ALA A 74 7.10 -6.35 -3.88
CA ALA A 74 7.47 -5.80 -5.17
C ALA A 74 6.99 -4.34 -5.34
N ARG A 75 5.76 -4.03 -4.90
CA ARG A 75 5.24 -2.65 -4.90
C ARG A 75 6.01 -1.73 -3.96
N ALA A 76 6.37 -2.19 -2.76
CA ALA A 76 7.19 -1.42 -1.84
C ALA A 76 8.56 -1.09 -2.45
N LEU A 77 9.21 -2.07 -3.10
CA LEU A 77 10.51 -1.90 -3.76
C LEU A 77 10.50 -0.84 -4.88
N LEU A 78 9.36 -0.60 -5.53
CA LEU A 78 9.19 0.49 -6.51
C LEU A 78 9.32 1.89 -5.91
N GLY A 79 9.37 2.01 -4.59
CA GLY A 79 9.69 3.26 -3.87
C GLY A 79 11.16 3.64 -3.93
N LEU A 80 12.04 2.73 -4.31
CA LEU A 80 13.46 2.97 -4.53
C LEU A 80 13.72 3.35 -5.99
N SER A 81 14.66 4.25 -6.22
CA SER A 81 15.02 4.73 -7.57
C SER A 81 16.21 4.00 -8.18
N ASP A 82 17.03 3.34 -7.34
CA ASP A 82 18.25 2.66 -7.76
C ASP A 82 18.08 1.15 -7.85
N ALA A 83 18.37 0.58 -9.03
CA ALA A 83 18.22 -0.84 -9.30
C ALA A 83 19.07 -1.72 -8.34
N GLY A 84 20.27 -1.30 -8.01
CA GLY A 84 21.13 -2.04 -7.08
C GLY A 84 20.58 -2.06 -5.65
N SER A 85 19.95 -0.98 -5.20
CA SER A 85 19.27 -0.91 -3.91
C SER A 85 18.02 -1.78 -3.89
N ILE A 86 17.27 -1.81 -4.99
CA ILE A 86 16.10 -2.69 -5.17
C ILE A 86 16.51 -4.16 -5.05
N GLU A 87 17.58 -4.57 -5.75
CA GLU A 87 18.07 -5.95 -5.73
C GLU A 87 18.59 -6.39 -4.36
N LYS A 88 19.36 -5.51 -3.70
CA LYS A 88 19.90 -5.75 -2.34
C LYS A 88 18.75 -5.92 -1.33
N LEU A 89 17.76 -5.03 -1.37
CA LEU A 89 16.64 -5.12 -0.45
C LEU A 89 15.75 -6.33 -0.78
N ALA A 90 15.54 -6.67 -2.06
CA ALA A 90 14.83 -7.87 -2.45
C ALA A 90 15.50 -9.17 -1.96
N ALA A 91 16.84 -9.24 -2.03
CA ALA A 91 17.58 -10.36 -1.48
C ALA A 91 17.44 -10.45 0.05
N ARG A 92 17.45 -9.31 0.71
CA ARG A 92 17.31 -9.21 2.15
C ARG A 92 15.90 -9.60 2.62
N ILE A 93 14.86 -9.20 1.90
CA ILE A 93 13.47 -9.61 2.17
C ILE A 93 13.36 -11.14 2.17
N VAL A 94 13.97 -11.79 1.20
CA VAL A 94 13.93 -13.26 1.07
C VAL A 94 14.74 -13.94 2.17
N SER A 95 15.95 -13.46 2.46
CA SER A 95 16.85 -14.09 3.44
C SER A 95 16.39 -13.90 4.90
N GLU A 96 15.82 -12.74 5.22
CA GLU A 96 15.39 -12.39 6.57
C GLU A 96 13.87 -12.62 6.80
N GLY A 97 13.12 -12.97 5.76
CA GLY A 97 11.67 -13.16 5.85
C GLY A 97 10.92 -11.90 6.25
N LEU A 98 11.35 -10.72 5.73
CA LEU A 98 10.76 -9.44 6.08
C LEU A 98 9.30 -9.36 5.64
N SER A 99 8.46 -8.74 6.46
CA SER A 99 7.09 -8.42 6.08
C SER A 99 7.05 -7.21 5.11
N VAL A 100 5.93 -7.05 4.39
CA VAL A 100 5.72 -5.87 3.52
C VAL A 100 5.86 -4.57 4.31
N ARG A 101 5.31 -4.51 5.52
CA ARG A 101 5.38 -3.35 6.40
C ARG A 101 6.82 -3.03 6.82
N ALA A 102 7.60 -4.04 7.25
CA ALA A 102 9.00 -3.87 7.58
C ALA A 102 9.81 -3.37 6.37
N THR A 103 9.49 -3.87 5.17
CA THR A 103 10.11 -3.42 3.92
C THR A 103 9.80 -1.93 3.65
N GLU A 104 8.56 -1.51 3.82
CA GLU A 104 8.15 -0.11 3.66
C GLU A 104 8.84 0.81 4.67
N GLU A 105 9.01 0.37 5.91
CA GLU A 105 9.72 1.10 6.95
C GLU A 105 11.20 1.29 6.60
N ILE A 106 11.89 0.24 6.11
CA ILE A 106 13.28 0.31 5.66
C ILE A 106 13.43 1.31 4.50
N ILE A 107 12.53 1.28 3.52
CA ILE A 107 12.55 2.19 2.38
C ILE A 107 12.33 3.63 2.84
N SER A 108 11.40 3.85 3.76
CA SER A 108 11.10 5.17 4.32
C SER A 108 12.25 5.75 5.14
N ALA A 109 12.99 4.90 5.85
CA ALA A 109 14.15 5.29 6.64
C ALA A 109 15.42 5.55 5.79
N GLY A 110 15.55 4.87 4.64
CA GLY A 110 16.72 4.94 3.76
C GLY A 110 16.61 5.92 2.59
N ALA A 111 15.45 6.51 2.34
CA ALA A 111 15.28 7.46 1.26
C ALA A 111 15.85 8.84 1.66
N PRO A 112 16.85 9.41 0.92
CA PRO A 112 17.17 10.82 1.08
C PRO A 112 15.90 11.63 0.75
N LYS A 113 15.52 12.53 1.66
CA LYS A 113 14.37 13.43 1.52
C LYS A 113 14.53 14.31 0.28
N GLY A 114 14.08 13.85 -0.87
CA GLY A 114 14.01 14.55 -2.13
C GLY A 114 12.62 14.41 -2.73
N GLN A 115 11.82 15.43 -2.48
CA GLN A 115 10.62 15.92 -3.17
C GLN A 115 9.59 14.94 -3.75
N SER A 116 8.41 15.11 -3.19
CA SER A 116 7.05 14.98 -3.68
C SER A 116 6.34 13.64 -3.59
N ALA A 117 5.65 13.51 -2.50
CA ALA A 117 4.20 13.30 -2.43
C ALA A 117 3.83 13.64 -0.99
N LYS A 118 2.92 14.58 -0.80
CA LYS A 118 2.39 14.94 0.50
C LYS A 118 1.81 13.69 1.17
N LYS A 119 2.64 13.00 1.97
CA LYS A 119 2.12 12.20 3.08
C LYS A 119 1.49 13.18 4.06
N PRO A 120 0.36 12.87 4.66
CA PRO A 120 -0.09 13.65 5.79
C PRO A 120 1.05 13.66 6.83
N LYS A 121 1.58 14.85 7.08
CA LYS A 121 2.56 15.11 8.14
C LYS A 121 1.97 14.62 9.45
N GLY A 122 2.74 13.80 10.17
CA GLY A 122 2.66 13.84 11.60
C GLY A 122 2.29 12.55 12.29
N ALA A 123 3.21 11.63 12.37
CA ALA A 123 3.41 10.99 13.66
C ALA A 123 4.72 11.55 14.22
N LYS A 124 4.67 12.76 14.80
CA LYS A 124 5.49 13.03 15.98
C LYS A 124 5.01 12.00 17.00
N SER A 125 5.91 11.15 17.49
CA SER A 125 5.63 10.28 18.61
C SER A 125 4.91 11.10 19.66
N ALA A 126 3.65 10.76 19.91
CA ALA A 126 2.91 11.33 21.03
C ALA A 126 3.77 11.10 22.27
N SER A 127 3.81 12.09 23.18
CA SER A 127 4.42 11.87 24.48
C SER A 127 3.77 10.62 25.10
N PRO A 128 4.48 9.87 25.96
CA PRO A 128 3.92 8.66 26.60
C PRO A 128 2.52 8.90 27.19
N GLU A 129 2.32 10.08 27.78
CA GLU A 129 1.02 10.51 28.32
C GLU A 129 -0.11 10.59 27.29
N LEU A 130 0.18 11.05 26.08
CA LEU A 130 -0.82 11.12 25.00
C LEU A 130 -1.12 9.74 24.40
N GLN A 131 -0.16 8.81 24.49
CA GLN A 131 -0.35 7.43 24.09
C GLN A 131 -1.29 6.71 25.07
N GLU A 132 -1.08 6.88 26.38
CA GLU A 132 -1.98 6.33 27.41
C GLU A 132 -3.42 6.84 27.27
N ILE A 133 -3.59 8.13 26.97
CA ILE A 133 -4.91 8.71 26.72
C ILE A 133 -5.54 8.12 25.45
N ALA A 134 -4.74 7.93 24.39
CA ALA A 134 -5.24 7.31 23.15
C ALA A 134 -5.71 5.87 23.38
N ASP A 135 -4.97 5.10 24.17
CA ASP A 135 -5.31 3.73 24.52
C ASP A 135 -6.59 3.67 25.38
N GLN A 136 -6.71 4.54 26.38
CA GLN A 136 -7.93 4.63 27.21
C GLN A 136 -9.18 4.99 26.39
N ILE A 137 -9.06 5.95 25.46
CA ILE A 137 -10.17 6.32 24.57
C ILE A 137 -10.48 5.17 23.59
N GLY A 138 -9.44 4.47 23.10
CA GLY A 138 -9.57 3.32 22.23
C GLY A 138 -10.34 2.18 22.90
N ASP A 139 -10.00 1.86 24.14
CA ASP A 139 -10.68 0.85 24.95
C ASP A 139 -12.14 1.24 25.23
N ALA A 140 -12.40 2.50 25.56
CA ALA A 140 -13.76 2.99 25.83
C ALA A 140 -14.66 2.99 24.58
N LEU A 141 -14.08 3.21 23.39
CA LEU A 141 -14.81 3.26 22.12
C LEU A 141 -14.74 1.94 21.35
N ASP A 142 -14.02 0.93 21.85
CA ASP A 142 -13.76 -0.34 21.19
C ASP A 142 -13.31 -0.15 19.73
N THR A 143 -12.34 0.76 19.54
CA THR A 143 -11.78 1.08 18.23
C THR A 143 -10.38 1.69 18.35
N ARG A 144 -9.66 1.74 17.23
CA ARG A 144 -8.31 2.31 17.21
C ARG A 144 -8.37 3.83 17.25
N VAL A 145 -7.72 4.41 18.27
CA VAL A 145 -7.60 5.86 18.43
C VAL A 145 -6.14 6.26 18.37
N THR A 146 -5.85 7.36 17.69
CA THR A 146 -4.49 7.91 17.58
C THR A 146 -4.55 9.39 17.89
N ILE A 147 -3.69 9.86 18.81
CA ILE A 147 -3.54 11.28 19.13
C ILE A 147 -2.25 11.80 18.50
N GLN A 148 -2.36 12.84 17.70
CA GLN A 148 -1.24 13.50 17.04
C GLN A 148 -1.14 14.94 17.52
N GLY A 149 0.04 15.36 17.98
CA GLY A 149 0.27 16.74 18.42
C GLY A 149 1.05 16.86 19.71
N SER A 150 0.78 17.91 20.47
CA SER A 150 1.37 18.20 21.78
C SER A 150 0.26 18.44 22.81
N ALA A 151 0.60 18.49 24.10
CA ALA A 151 -0.34 18.79 25.19
C ALA A 151 -1.13 20.11 25.02
N LYS A 152 -0.65 21.03 24.16
CA LYS A 152 -1.32 22.32 23.91
C LYS A 152 -2.17 22.35 22.65
N LYS A 153 -1.89 21.51 21.65
CA LYS A 153 -2.63 21.46 20.38
C LYS A 153 -2.38 20.12 19.70
N GLY A 154 -3.45 19.42 19.39
CA GLY A 154 -3.40 18.12 18.72
C GLY A 154 -4.66 17.80 17.95
N THR A 155 -4.64 16.64 17.32
CA THR A 155 -5.76 16.03 16.58
C THR A 155 -5.96 14.62 17.09
N ILE A 156 -7.20 14.24 17.37
CA ILE A 156 -7.58 12.86 17.69
C ILE A 156 -8.15 12.24 16.42
N VAL A 157 -7.60 11.12 16.03
CA VAL A 157 -8.07 10.33 14.88
C VAL A 157 -8.68 9.05 15.42
N ILE A 158 -9.95 8.82 15.13
CA ILE A 158 -10.71 7.64 15.52
C ILE A 158 -11.02 6.85 14.24
N GLU A 159 -10.58 5.60 14.16
CA GLU A 159 -10.88 4.72 13.04
C GLU A 159 -12.26 4.08 13.24
N PHE A 160 -12.99 3.88 12.15
CA PHE A 160 -14.28 3.19 12.17
C PHE A 160 -14.44 2.25 10.97
N ALA A 161 -15.15 1.14 11.16
CA ALA A 161 -15.28 0.07 10.18
C ALA A 161 -16.52 0.17 9.27
N GLY A 162 -17.35 1.21 9.44
CA GLY A 162 -18.56 1.43 8.63
C GLY A 162 -19.55 2.40 9.28
N SER A 163 -20.66 2.67 8.61
CA SER A 163 -21.65 3.66 9.07
C SER A 163 -22.31 3.30 10.41
N GLN A 164 -22.50 2.02 10.69
CA GLN A 164 -23.06 1.57 11.97
C GLN A 164 -22.07 1.79 13.12
N ASP A 165 -20.80 1.51 12.88
CA ASP A 165 -19.75 1.72 13.86
C ASP A 165 -19.54 3.21 14.14
N LEU A 166 -19.59 4.06 13.11
CA LEU A 166 -19.55 5.51 13.26
C LEU A 166 -20.72 6.03 14.13
N GLN A 167 -21.93 5.47 13.97
CA GLN A 167 -23.07 5.82 14.82
C GLN A 167 -22.86 5.39 16.27
N ARG A 168 -22.31 4.19 16.50
CA ARG A 168 -21.97 3.67 17.83
C ARG A 168 -20.99 4.60 18.54
N ILE A 169 -19.89 4.95 17.86
CA ILE A 169 -18.83 5.85 18.36
C ILE A 169 -19.41 7.24 18.65
N THR A 170 -20.22 7.78 17.73
CA THR A 170 -20.85 9.11 17.92
C THR A 170 -21.78 9.13 19.12
N LYS A 171 -22.50 8.03 19.37
CA LYS A 171 -23.40 7.91 20.54
C LYS A 171 -22.59 7.82 21.84
N ALA A 172 -21.46 7.10 21.83
CA ALA A 172 -20.58 6.96 22.98
C ALA A 172 -19.89 8.29 23.37
N ILE A 173 -19.57 9.14 22.38
CA ILE A 173 -18.96 10.46 22.62
C ILE A 173 -19.98 11.49 23.15
N LYS A 174 -21.29 11.30 22.87
CA LYS A 174 -22.35 12.25 23.28
C LYS A 174 -22.94 11.98 24.66
N ASN A 175 -22.60 10.86 25.28
CA ASN A 175 -22.98 10.52 26.65
C ASN A 175 -21.87 10.89 27.62
#